data_5eeaff9ac81b5f17de6d26b1bd9431d5
#
_entry.id   5eeaff9ac81b5f17de6d26b1bd9431d5
#
_cell.length_a   1.000
_cell.length_b   1.000
_cell.length_c   1.000
_cell.angle_alpha   90.00
_cell.angle_beta   90.00
_cell.angle_gamma   90.00
#
_symmetry.space_group_name_H-M   'P 1'
#
loop_
_entity.id
_entity.type
_entity.pdbx_description
1 polymer ?
#
loop_
_entity_poly.entity_id
_entity_poly.type
_entity_poly.pdbx_seq_one_letter_code
_entity_poly.pdbx_strand_id
1 'polypeptide(L)'
;MNGKKNSGYVKTENVIWFVVASLLIGFVAGVAFGIYKSGAIADTPQSAPSAGMDIERQQEIDTLKAKTEKNPQDIAAWIALGHLYFDGNLPDEAIAAYETALALDPGNANVWTDLGVMYRRSGNPEKAVDAFDRAMNLDSAHEISRFNKGIVLFHDLKDEKKALVAWESLLAINPSAKSPGGQTVRELVDHIKEKHQD
;
A
#
# COMPACT_ATOMS: atom_id res chain seq x y z
N MET A 1 23.51 65.87 -51.84
CA MET A 1 24.15 65.05 -50.83
C MET A 1 23.15 64.02 -50.39
N ASN A 2 23.31 62.72 -50.86
CA ASN A 2 22.38 61.64 -50.62
C ASN A 2 22.91 60.75 -49.46
N GLY A 3 22.22 60.82 -48.35
CA GLY A 3 22.47 59.91 -47.26
C GLY A 3 21.72 58.55 -47.41
N LYS A 4 22.37 57.50 -47.79
CA LYS A 4 21.81 56.12 -47.78
C LYS A 4 21.59 55.67 -46.36
N LYS A 5 20.32 55.45 -45.95
CA LYS A 5 19.96 54.67 -44.78
C LYS A 5 20.17 53.19 -45.09
N ASN A 6 21.15 52.54 -44.46
CA ASN A 6 21.28 51.09 -44.46
C ASN A 6 20.23 50.51 -43.54
N SER A 7 19.18 49.96 -44.10
CA SER A 7 18.23 49.07 -43.40
C SER A 7 18.89 47.69 -43.29
N GLY A 8 19.37 47.39 -42.10
CA GLY A 8 19.92 46.06 -41.79
C GLY A 8 18.80 45.02 -41.72
N TYR A 9 18.56 44.30 -42.79
CA TYR A 9 17.69 43.11 -42.80
C TYR A 9 18.43 41.99 -42.08
N VAL A 10 17.92 41.59 -40.91
CA VAL A 10 18.37 40.37 -40.25
C VAL A 10 17.80 39.19 -41.03
N LYS A 11 18.65 38.32 -41.56
CA LYS A 11 18.18 37.12 -42.29
C LYS A 11 17.28 36.29 -41.39
N THR A 12 16.14 35.86 -41.90
CA THR A 12 15.13 35.03 -41.20
C THR A 12 15.70 33.79 -40.59
N GLU A 13 16.72 33.20 -41.16
CA GLU A 13 17.45 32.05 -40.63
C GLU A 13 18.08 32.34 -39.24
N ASN A 14 18.64 33.50 -39.02
CA ASN A 14 19.23 33.90 -37.76
C ASN A 14 18.18 34.13 -36.66
N VAL A 15 16.99 34.62 -37.03
CA VAL A 15 15.88 34.85 -36.10
C VAL A 15 15.39 33.51 -35.52
N ILE A 16 15.28 32.47 -36.35
CA ILE A 16 14.86 31.13 -35.91
C ILE A 16 15.83 30.56 -34.90
N TRP A 17 17.14 30.69 -35.13
CA TRP A 17 18.14 30.21 -34.19
C TRP A 17 18.13 30.97 -32.85
N PHE A 18 17.86 32.27 -32.86
CA PHE A 18 17.72 33.03 -31.61
C PHE A 18 16.45 32.68 -30.84
N VAL A 19 15.35 32.36 -31.50
CA VAL A 19 14.13 31.90 -30.86
C VAL A 19 14.30 30.53 -30.25
N VAL A 20 14.92 29.56 -30.95
CA VAL A 20 15.21 28.22 -30.45
C VAL A 20 16.18 28.28 -29.27
N ALA A 21 17.23 29.07 -29.36
CA ALA A 21 18.20 29.22 -28.25
C ALA A 21 17.55 29.87 -27.02
N SER A 22 16.67 30.86 -27.17
CA SER A 22 15.98 31.50 -26.05
C SER A 22 14.96 30.55 -25.37
N LEU A 23 14.29 29.66 -26.12
CA LEU A 23 13.40 28.65 -25.60
C LEU A 23 14.14 27.58 -24.81
N LEU A 24 15.33 27.13 -25.28
CA LEU A 24 16.15 26.19 -24.58
C LEU A 24 16.72 26.76 -23.28
N ILE A 25 17.19 28.02 -23.29
CA ILE A 25 17.68 28.69 -22.09
C ILE A 25 16.52 28.92 -21.09
N GLY A 26 15.34 29.32 -21.56
CA GLY A 26 14.14 29.50 -20.74
C GLY A 26 13.66 28.20 -20.10
N PHE A 27 13.74 27.07 -20.82
CA PHE A 27 13.36 25.77 -20.32
C PHE A 27 14.33 25.28 -19.23
N VAL A 28 15.65 25.37 -19.47
CA VAL A 28 16.66 24.97 -18.47
C VAL A 28 16.59 25.87 -17.22
N ALA A 29 16.44 27.18 -17.39
CA ALA A 29 16.28 28.11 -16.26
C ALA A 29 14.95 27.89 -15.53
N GLY A 30 13.86 27.56 -16.23
CA GLY A 30 12.56 27.26 -15.65
C GLY A 30 12.57 25.97 -14.84
N VAL A 31 13.22 24.93 -15.32
CA VAL A 31 13.42 23.67 -14.59
C VAL A 31 14.28 23.88 -13.34
N ALA A 32 15.41 24.58 -13.48
CA ALA A 32 16.28 24.90 -12.35
C ALA A 32 15.59 25.79 -11.30
N PHE A 33 14.77 26.77 -11.73
CA PHE A 33 14.00 27.62 -10.84
C PHE A 33 12.82 26.87 -10.20
N GLY A 34 12.19 25.94 -10.93
CA GLY A 34 11.15 25.07 -10.39
C GLY A 34 11.68 24.16 -9.28
N ILE A 35 12.89 23.60 -9.46
CA ILE A 35 13.59 22.80 -8.43
C ILE A 35 14.01 23.66 -7.24
N TYR A 36 14.43 24.90 -7.47
CA TYR A 36 14.85 25.83 -6.41
C TYR A 36 13.67 26.41 -5.62
N LYS A 37 12.51 26.68 -6.26
CA LYS A 37 11.32 27.26 -5.62
C LYS A 37 10.37 26.23 -5.01
N SER A 38 10.34 25.01 -5.48
CA SER A 38 9.81 23.88 -4.73
C SER A 38 10.80 23.57 -3.61
N GLY A 39 10.87 24.47 -2.62
CA GLY A 39 11.80 24.39 -1.50
C GLY A 39 12.09 22.94 -1.21
N ALA A 40 13.37 22.58 -1.20
CA ALA A 40 13.80 21.24 -0.93
C ALA A 40 12.79 20.63 0.03
N ILE A 41 11.94 19.77 -0.49
CA ILE A 41 11.38 18.74 0.35
C ILE A 41 12.67 18.16 0.88
N ALA A 42 12.98 18.51 2.14
CA ALA A 42 13.89 17.68 2.88
C ALA A 42 13.26 16.31 2.67
N ASP A 43 13.82 15.55 1.72
CA ASP A 43 13.79 14.12 1.80
C ASP A 43 14.32 13.85 3.20
N THR A 44 13.38 13.80 4.17
CA THR A 44 13.59 12.86 5.24
C THR A 44 13.87 11.60 4.46
N PRO A 45 15.08 11.05 4.52
CA PRO A 45 15.30 9.78 3.91
C PRO A 45 14.24 8.89 4.54
N GLN A 46 13.18 8.64 3.80
CA GLN A 46 12.36 7.47 4.01
C GLN A 46 13.41 6.40 3.89
N SER A 47 13.86 5.93 5.05
CA SER A 47 14.98 5.03 5.18
C SER A 47 14.72 3.92 4.19
N ALA A 48 15.39 4.01 3.03
CA ALA A 48 15.48 2.89 2.11
C ALA A 48 15.85 1.71 3.01
N PRO A 49 15.11 0.58 2.95
CA PRO A 49 15.47 -0.58 3.73
C PRO A 49 16.96 -0.76 3.53
N SER A 50 17.75 -0.70 4.62
CA SER A 50 19.18 -0.72 4.49
C SER A 50 19.53 -2.03 3.79
N ALA A 51 20.41 -2.02 2.80
CA ALA A 51 20.81 -3.22 2.06
C ALA A 51 21.22 -4.38 3.01
N GLY A 52 21.59 -4.07 4.24
CA GLY A 52 21.83 -5.04 5.31
C GLY A 52 20.55 -5.73 5.81
N MET A 53 19.44 -5.00 5.98
CA MET A 53 18.14 -5.60 6.40
C MET A 53 17.59 -6.54 5.32
N ASP A 54 17.79 -6.23 4.05
CA ASP A 54 17.33 -7.08 2.96
C ASP A 54 18.14 -8.39 2.87
N ILE A 55 19.45 -8.32 3.12
CA ILE A 55 20.34 -9.49 3.15
C ILE A 55 19.98 -10.39 4.36
N GLU A 56 19.79 -9.80 5.52
CA GLU A 56 19.46 -10.54 6.76
C GLU A 56 18.08 -11.24 6.65
N ARG A 57 17.08 -10.54 6.12
CA ARG A 57 15.77 -11.11 5.82
C ARG A 57 15.86 -12.27 4.80
N GLN A 58 16.66 -12.10 3.75
CA GLN A 58 16.82 -13.15 2.75
C GLN A 58 17.48 -14.41 3.33
N GLN A 59 18.47 -14.25 4.20
CA GLN A 59 19.10 -15.38 4.89
C GLN A 59 18.12 -16.11 5.82
N GLU A 60 17.24 -15.37 6.49
CA GLU A 60 16.20 -15.95 7.34
C GLU A 60 15.16 -16.71 6.51
N ILE A 61 14.72 -16.14 5.38
CA ILE A 61 13.85 -16.81 4.41
C ILE A 61 14.47 -18.13 3.95
N ASP A 62 15.74 -18.13 3.54
CA ASP A 62 16.43 -19.32 3.05
C ASP A 62 16.55 -20.38 4.16
N THR A 63 16.81 -19.95 5.39
CA THR A 63 16.85 -20.84 6.57
C THR A 63 15.49 -21.49 6.85
N LEU A 64 14.41 -20.70 6.81
CA LEU A 64 13.05 -21.19 7.02
C LEU A 64 12.58 -22.10 5.88
N LYS A 65 12.93 -21.79 4.63
CA LYS A 65 12.68 -22.69 3.49
C LYS A 65 13.33 -24.05 3.69
N ALA A 66 14.62 -24.08 4.02
CA ALA A 66 15.32 -25.33 4.29
C ALA A 66 14.68 -26.09 5.48
N LYS A 67 14.16 -25.38 6.49
CA LYS A 67 13.46 -25.97 7.62
C LYS A 67 12.12 -26.60 7.21
N THR A 68 11.33 -25.90 6.38
CA THR A 68 10.03 -26.42 5.88
C THR A 68 10.22 -27.58 4.90
N GLU A 69 11.26 -27.56 4.08
CA GLU A 69 11.61 -28.68 3.19
C GLU A 69 11.99 -29.94 4.02
N LYS A 70 12.77 -29.76 5.09
CA LYS A 70 13.18 -30.87 5.98
C LYS A 70 12.03 -31.40 6.84
N ASN A 71 11.15 -30.51 7.28
CA ASN A 71 9.96 -30.83 8.07
C ASN A 71 8.72 -30.10 7.56
N PRO A 72 8.02 -30.63 6.54
CA PRO A 72 6.83 -30.01 5.98
C PRO A 72 5.65 -29.84 6.96
N GLN A 73 5.68 -30.53 8.11
CA GLN A 73 4.67 -30.42 9.16
C GLN A 73 5.00 -29.36 10.23
N ASP A 74 6.08 -28.61 10.07
CA ASP A 74 6.45 -27.53 10.98
C ASP A 74 5.60 -26.28 10.73
N ILE A 75 4.42 -26.23 11.36
CA ILE A 75 3.47 -25.13 11.26
C ILE A 75 4.12 -23.79 11.63
N ALA A 76 4.94 -23.78 12.69
CA ALA A 76 5.59 -22.56 13.14
C ALA A 76 6.59 -22.01 12.11
N ALA A 77 7.30 -22.89 11.40
CA ALA A 77 8.21 -22.48 10.33
C ALA A 77 7.44 -21.91 9.13
N TRP A 78 6.29 -22.48 8.75
CA TRP A 78 5.43 -21.94 7.69
C TRP A 78 4.86 -20.58 8.06
N ILE A 79 4.38 -20.40 9.31
CA ILE A 79 3.89 -19.09 9.79
C ILE A 79 5.01 -18.05 9.76
N ALA A 80 6.19 -18.39 10.28
CA ALA A 80 7.33 -17.47 10.28
C ALA A 80 7.75 -17.07 8.85
N LEU A 81 7.77 -18.02 7.92
CA LEU A 81 8.05 -17.75 6.52
C LEU A 81 6.99 -16.81 5.91
N GLY A 82 5.71 -17.04 6.22
CA GLY A 82 4.62 -16.16 5.83
C GLY A 82 4.80 -14.73 6.35
N HIS A 83 5.20 -14.54 7.61
CA HIS A 83 5.46 -13.24 8.20
C HIS A 83 6.63 -12.51 7.50
N LEU A 84 7.72 -13.20 7.17
CA LEU A 84 8.84 -12.58 6.45
C LEU A 84 8.42 -12.11 5.04
N TYR A 85 7.60 -12.90 4.35
CA TYR A 85 7.04 -12.49 3.06
C TYR A 85 6.02 -11.36 3.19
N PHE A 86 5.19 -11.37 4.24
CA PHE A 86 4.25 -10.29 4.57
C PHE A 86 4.98 -8.96 4.74
N ASP A 87 6.05 -8.95 5.57
CA ASP A 87 6.87 -7.76 5.85
C ASP A 87 7.70 -7.34 4.63
N GLY A 88 8.08 -8.31 3.79
CA GLY A 88 8.74 -8.08 2.51
C GLY A 88 7.80 -7.57 1.41
N ASN A 89 6.50 -7.46 1.68
CA ASN A 89 5.46 -7.12 0.70
C ASN A 89 5.47 -8.06 -0.53
N LEU A 90 5.63 -9.35 -0.26
CA LEU A 90 5.59 -10.46 -1.21
C LEU A 90 4.29 -11.25 -1.00
N PRO A 91 3.15 -10.75 -1.50
CA PRO A 91 1.84 -11.29 -1.14
C PRO A 91 1.61 -12.72 -1.61
N ASP A 92 2.09 -13.11 -2.79
CA ASP A 92 1.84 -14.43 -3.34
C ASP A 92 2.61 -15.50 -2.56
N GLU A 93 3.86 -15.22 -2.17
CA GLU A 93 4.68 -16.09 -1.35
C GLU A 93 4.13 -16.19 0.08
N ALA A 94 3.66 -15.09 0.65
CA ALA A 94 3.03 -15.08 1.96
C ALA A 94 1.74 -15.91 1.97
N ILE A 95 0.90 -15.78 0.93
CA ILE A 95 -0.32 -16.57 0.75
C ILE A 95 0.03 -18.06 0.76
N ALA A 96 0.99 -18.50 -0.04
CA ALA A 96 1.37 -19.91 -0.13
C ALA A 96 1.84 -20.48 1.22
N ALA A 97 2.62 -19.71 1.97
CA ALA A 97 3.11 -20.12 3.29
C ALA A 97 1.98 -20.19 4.33
N TYR A 98 1.10 -19.17 4.38
CA TYR A 98 -0.03 -19.16 5.31
C TYR A 98 -1.09 -20.22 4.98
N GLU A 99 -1.41 -20.43 3.68
CA GLU A 99 -2.31 -21.51 3.26
C GLU A 99 -1.78 -22.88 3.70
N THR A 100 -0.45 -23.11 3.58
CA THR A 100 0.18 -24.35 4.04
C THR A 100 0.08 -24.50 5.56
N ALA A 101 0.37 -23.44 6.32
CA ALA A 101 0.23 -23.47 7.78
C ALA A 101 -1.20 -23.76 8.22
N LEU A 102 -2.20 -23.12 7.58
CA LEU A 102 -3.63 -23.27 7.88
C LEU A 102 -4.21 -24.60 7.40
N ALA A 103 -3.62 -25.23 6.39
CA ALA A 103 -3.96 -26.61 6.01
C ALA A 103 -3.53 -27.62 7.07
N LEU A 104 -2.44 -27.34 7.79
CA LEU A 104 -1.94 -28.17 8.88
C LEU A 104 -2.69 -27.91 10.20
N ASP A 105 -2.94 -26.63 10.50
CA ASP A 105 -3.74 -26.20 11.67
C ASP A 105 -4.61 -24.98 11.29
N PRO A 106 -5.91 -25.17 11.06
CA PRO A 106 -6.82 -24.10 10.72
C PRO A 106 -7.26 -23.24 11.91
N GLY A 107 -6.80 -23.52 13.13
CA GLY A 107 -7.31 -22.90 14.37
C GLY A 107 -6.72 -21.53 14.70
N ASN A 108 -5.85 -20.95 13.88
CA ASN A 108 -5.19 -19.69 14.19
C ASN A 108 -5.88 -18.48 13.52
N ALA A 109 -6.67 -17.72 14.31
CA ALA A 109 -7.38 -16.53 13.82
C ALA A 109 -6.44 -15.43 13.31
N ASN A 110 -5.26 -15.24 13.90
CA ASN A 110 -4.30 -14.24 13.45
C ASN A 110 -3.76 -14.59 12.06
N VAL A 111 -3.40 -15.85 11.82
CA VAL A 111 -2.88 -16.29 10.50
C VAL A 111 -3.96 -16.16 9.42
N TRP A 112 -5.23 -16.44 9.73
CA TRP A 112 -6.34 -16.16 8.82
C TRP A 112 -6.46 -14.67 8.51
N THR A 113 -6.22 -13.80 9.50
CA THR A 113 -6.26 -12.34 9.30
C THR A 113 -5.12 -11.88 8.40
N ASP A 114 -3.90 -12.36 8.64
CA ASP A 114 -2.73 -12.04 7.83
C ASP A 114 -2.89 -12.52 6.39
N LEU A 115 -3.43 -13.74 6.21
CA LEU A 115 -3.79 -14.28 4.89
C LEU A 115 -4.81 -13.38 4.19
N GLY A 116 -5.84 -12.91 4.90
CA GLY A 116 -6.81 -11.97 4.36
C GLY A 116 -6.19 -10.67 3.87
N VAL A 117 -5.23 -10.12 4.62
CA VAL A 117 -4.48 -8.93 4.20
C VAL A 117 -3.67 -9.22 2.93
N MET A 118 -3.04 -10.40 2.85
CA MET A 118 -2.26 -10.78 1.66
C MET A 118 -3.15 -11.02 0.44
N TYR A 119 -4.31 -11.65 0.59
CA TYR A 119 -5.27 -11.77 -0.51
C TYR A 119 -5.72 -10.40 -1.03
N ARG A 120 -5.98 -9.43 -0.13
CA ARG A 120 -6.29 -8.07 -0.56
C ARG A 120 -5.15 -7.44 -1.36
N ARG A 121 -3.90 -7.57 -0.88
CA ARG A 121 -2.71 -7.01 -1.56
C ARG A 121 -2.44 -7.67 -2.91
N SER A 122 -2.79 -8.95 -3.07
CA SER A 122 -2.69 -9.67 -4.34
C SER A 122 -3.89 -9.45 -5.28
N GLY A 123 -4.83 -8.55 -4.93
CA GLY A 123 -5.98 -8.22 -5.76
C GLY A 123 -7.12 -9.25 -5.72
N ASN A 124 -7.23 -10.02 -4.62
CA ASN A 124 -8.27 -11.01 -4.40
C ASN A 124 -9.18 -10.63 -3.21
N PRO A 125 -9.98 -9.53 -3.33
CA PRO A 125 -10.73 -8.98 -2.21
C PRO A 125 -11.82 -9.92 -1.67
N GLU A 126 -12.43 -10.76 -2.51
CA GLU A 126 -13.43 -11.74 -2.07
C GLU A 126 -12.79 -12.79 -1.15
N LYS A 127 -11.62 -13.33 -1.53
CA LYS A 127 -10.88 -14.27 -0.67
C LYS A 127 -10.41 -13.62 0.63
N ALA A 128 -10.09 -12.31 0.60
CA ALA A 128 -9.76 -11.57 1.81
C ALA A 128 -10.94 -11.54 2.79
N VAL A 129 -12.15 -11.25 2.30
CA VAL A 129 -13.38 -11.29 3.11
C VAL A 129 -13.61 -12.66 3.72
N ASP A 130 -13.47 -13.75 2.93
CA ASP A 130 -13.63 -15.12 3.40
C ASP A 130 -12.60 -15.46 4.51
N ALA A 131 -11.35 -15.03 4.37
CA ALA A 131 -10.31 -15.24 5.37
C ALA A 131 -10.61 -14.48 6.67
N PHE A 132 -11.07 -13.23 6.59
CA PHE A 132 -11.50 -12.47 7.78
C PHE A 132 -12.72 -13.11 8.45
N ASP A 133 -13.66 -13.68 7.68
CA ASP A 133 -14.81 -14.42 8.25
C ASP A 133 -14.34 -15.69 8.99
N ARG A 134 -13.34 -16.40 8.47
CA ARG A 134 -12.73 -17.54 9.19
C ARG A 134 -12.11 -17.10 10.50
N ALA A 135 -11.34 -16.01 10.51
CA ALA A 135 -10.75 -15.46 11.72
C ALA A 135 -11.82 -15.09 12.76
N MET A 136 -12.89 -14.41 12.35
CA MET A 136 -14.00 -14.02 13.24
C MET A 136 -14.82 -15.20 13.75
N ASN A 137 -14.91 -16.29 12.99
CA ASN A 137 -15.57 -17.52 13.44
C ASN A 137 -14.75 -18.27 14.49
N LEU A 138 -13.41 -18.18 14.41
CA LEU A 138 -12.50 -18.75 15.41
C LEU A 138 -12.44 -17.90 16.68
N ASP A 139 -12.39 -16.60 16.52
CA ASP A 139 -12.39 -15.63 17.61
C ASP A 139 -13.46 -14.56 17.36
N SER A 140 -14.58 -14.70 18.06
CA SER A 140 -15.70 -13.77 17.96
C SER A 140 -15.41 -12.36 18.48
N ALA A 141 -14.29 -12.13 19.15
CA ALA A 141 -13.82 -10.83 19.61
C ALA A 141 -12.70 -10.26 18.74
N HIS A 142 -12.35 -10.88 17.61
CA HIS A 142 -11.23 -10.48 16.77
C HIS A 142 -11.50 -9.15 16.06
N GLU A 143 -11.03 -8.05 16.63
CA GLU A 143 -11.28 -6.68 16.16
C GLU A 143 -10.63 -6.40 14.80
N ILE A 144 -9.38 -6.86 14.63
CA ILE A 144 -8.57 -6.56 13.42
C ILE A 144 -9.24 -7.13 12.17
N SER A 145 -9.79 -8.36 12.25
CA SER A 145 -10.49 -8.96 11.11
C SER A 145 -11.76 -8.20 10.75
N ARG A 146 -12.55 -7.73 11.74
CA ARG A 146 -13.75 -6.93 11.50
C ARG A 146 -13.41 -5.61 10.84
N PHE A 147 -12.38 -4.94 11.34
CA PHE A 147 -11.92 -3.68 10.76
C PHE A 147 -11.47 -3.88 9.31
N ASN A 148 -10.58 -4.84 9.06
CA ASN A 148 -10.04 -5.11 7.72
C ASN A 148 -11.12 -5.59 6.74
N LYS A 149 -12.07 -6.42 7.19
CA LYS A 149 -13.22 -6.80 6.37
C LYS A 149 -14.01 -5.58 5.91
N GLY A 150 -14.30 -4.65 6.81
CA GLY A 150 -14.96 -3.39 6.48
C GLY A 150 -14.17 -2.58 5.45
N ILE A 151 -12.85 -2.50 5.59
CA ILE A 151 -11.97 -1.82 4.63
C ILE A 151 -12.08 -2.44 3.24
N VAL A 152 -11.99 -3.77 3.12
CA VAL A 152 -12.08 -4.48 1.83
C VAL A 152 -13.46 -4.26 1.19
N LEU A 153 -14.52 -4.43 1.97
CA LEU A 153 -15.89 -4.24 1.49
C LEU A 153 -16.12 -2.80 0.98
N PHE A 154 -15.60 -1.81 1.71
CA PHE A 154 -15.78 -0.41 1.35
C PHE A 154 -14.92 0.01 0.15
N HIS A 155 -13.60 -0.25 0.22
CA HIS A 155 -12.66 0.29 -0.74
C HIS A 155 -12.50 -0.58 -1.99
N ASP A 156 -12.50 -1.90 -1.85
CA ASP A 156 -12.15 -2.80 -2.95
C ASP A 156 -13.43 -3.33 -3.64
N LEU A 157 -14.43 -3.79 -2.85
CA LEU A 157 -15.68 -4.35 -3.36
C LEU A 157 -16.80 -3.30 -3.55
N LYS A 158 -16.62 -2.07 -3.06
CA LYS A 158 -17.62 -0.98 -3.13
C LYS A 158 -18.98 -1.32 -2.51
N ASP A 159 -19.03 -2.27 -1.57
CA ASP A 159 -20.22 -2.67 -0.84
C ASP A 159 -20.30 -1.92 0.50
N GLU A 160 -20.71 -0.65 0.43
CA GLU A 160 -20.83 0.23 1.60
C GLU A 160 -21.77 -0.35 2.67
N LYS A 161 -22.84 -1.04 2.26
CA LYS A 161 -23.81 -1.64 3.20
C LYS A 161 -23.16 -2.75 4.03
N LYS A 162 -22.43 -3.65 3.40
CA LYS A 162 -21.73 -4.72 4.14
C LYS A 162 -20.55 -4.17 4.95
N ALA A 163 -19.86 -3.13 4.47
CA ALA A 163 -18.83 -2.46 5.22
C ALA A 163 -19.36 -1.87 6.54
N LEU A 164 -20.52 -1.18 6.48
CA LEU A 164 -21.20 -0.68 7.67
C LEU A 164 -21.51 -1.80 8.67
N VAL A 165 -22.07 -2.94 8.21
CA VAL A 165 -22.35 -4.10 9.07
C VAL A 165 -21.08 -4.62 9.75
N ALA A 166 -19.96 -4.70 9.01
CA ALA A 166 -18.68 -5.16 9.58
C ALA A 166 -18.18 -4.20 10.66
N TRP A 167 -18.18 -2.88 10.41
CA TRP A 167 -17.71 -1.89 11.39
C TRP A 167 -18.68 -1.69 12.56
N GLU A 168 -20.00 -1.79 12.35
CA GLU A 168 -20.96 -1.79 13.45
C GLU A 168 -20.77 -3.02 14.36
N SER A 169 -20.47 -4.19 13.78
CA SER A 169 -20.12 -5.38 14.57
C SER A 169 -18.83 -5.21 15.37
N LEU A 170 -17.87 -4.43 14.87
CA LEU A 170 -16.68 -4.05 15.62
C LEU A 170 -17.03 -3.11 16.78
N LEU A 171 -17.84 -2.08 16.51
CA LEU A 171 -18.27 -1.12 17.55
C LEU A 171 -19.13 -1.78 18.64
N ALA A 172 -19.81 -2.88 18.34
CA ALA A 172 -20.57 -3.63 19.33
C ALA A 172 -19.66 -4.32 20.37
N ILE A 173 -18.45 -4.74 19.97
CA ILE A 173 -17.48 -5.36 20.88
C ILE A 173 -16.48 -4.34 21.46
N ASN A 174 -16.14 -3.30 20.69
CA ASN A 174 -15.27 -2.21 21.12
C ASN A 174 -15.82 -0.85 20.66
N PRO A 175 -16.62 -0.16 21.49
CA PRO A 175 -17.21 1.15 21.14
C PRO A 175 -16.19 2.25 20.87
N SER A 176 -14.94 2.08 21.32
CA SER A 176 -13.83 3.03 21.16
C SER A 176 -12.81 2.60 20.08
N ALA A 177 -13.14 1.60 19.25
CA ALA A 177 -12.27 1.10 18.21
C ALA A 177 -11.77 2.21 17.28
N LYS A 178 -10.48 2.16 16.95
CA LYS A 178 -9.80 3.12 16.07
C LYS A 178 -9.16 2.42 14.88
N SER A 179 -9.09 3.14 13.77
CA SER A 179 -8.24 2.78 12.65
C SER A 179 -6.75 2.89 13.01
N PRO A 180 -5.85 2.26 12.27
CA PRO A 180 -4.39 2.46 12.42
C PRO A 180 -3.96 3.93 12.30
N GLY A 181 -4.72 4.77 11.58
CA GLY A 181 -4.49 6.21 11.46
C GLY A 181 -5.06 7.05 12.62
N GLY A 182 -5.63 6.41 13.65
CA GLY A 182 -6.14 7.08 14.86
C GLY A 182 -7.58 7.59 14.76
N GLN A 183 -8.22 7.60 13.59
CA GLN A 183 -9.62 7.94 13.40
C GLN A 183 -10.51 6.88 14.09
N THR A 184 -11.57 7.28 14.75
CA THR A 184 -12.50 6.33 15.35
C THR A 184 -13.32 5.61 14.28
N VAL A 185 -13.61 4.33 14.50
CA VAL A 185 -14.47 3.56 13.58
C VAL A 185 -15.89 4.14 13.57
N ARG A 186 -16.32 4.76 14.66
CA ARG A 186 -17.60 5.46 14.75
C ARG A 186 -17.69 6.60 13.75
N GLU A 187 -16.65 7.47 13.67
CA GLU A 187 -16.61 8.56 12.69
C GLU A 187 -16.69 8.04 11.25
N LEU A 188 -16.06 6.89 10.95
CA LEU A 188 -16.17 6.26 9.63
C LEU A 188 -17.62 5.82 9.34
N VAL A 189 -18.26 5.18 10.30
CA VAL A 189 -19.67 4.72 10.19
C VAL A 189 -20.61 5.89 10.01
N ASP A 190 -20.49 6.93 10.84
CA ASP A 190 -21.37 8.09 10.83
C ASP A 190 -21.23 8.86 9.50
N HIS A 191 -20.01 9.07 9.01
CA HIS A 191 -19.75 9.70 7.71
C HIS A 191 -20.43 8.98 6.53
N ILE A 192 -20.41 7.64 6.52
CA ILE A 192 -21.06 6.87 5.45
C ILE A 192 -22.58 6.97 5.56
N LYS A 193 -23.14 6.94 6.78
CA LYS A 193 -24.57 7.06 7.02
C LYS A 193 -25.11 8.43 6.60
N GLU A 194 -24.41 9.50 6.90
CA GLU A 194 -24.77 10.86 6.50
C GLU A 194 -24.85 11.00 4.98
N LYS A 195 -23.87 10.45 4.25
CA LYS A 195 -23.82 10.47 2.78
C LYS A 195 -25.03 9.78 2.12
N HIS A 196 -25.70 8.86 2.81
CA HIS A 196 -26.87 8.14 2.30
C HIS A 196 -28.21 8.73 2.74
N GLN A 197 -28.23 9.84 3.49
CA GLN A 197 -29.45 10.53 3.92
C GLN A 197 -29.81 11.72 3.00
N ASP A 198 -28.88 12.13 2.13
CA ASP A 198 -29.05 13.18 1.12
C ASP A 198 -29.44 12.55 -0.24
#